data_fd9a5804fdc70d81659913b512eb8e66
#
_entry.id   fd9a5804fdc70d81659913b512eb8e66
#
_cell.length_a   1.000
_cell.length_b   1.000
_cell.length_c   1.000
_cell.angle_alpha   90.00
_cell.angle_beta   90.00
_cell.angle_gamma   90.00
#
_symmetry.space_group_name_H-M   'P 1'
#
loop_
_entity.id
_entity.type
_entity.pdbx_description
1 polymer ?
#
loop_
_entity_poly.entity_id
_entity_poly.type
_entity_poly.pdbx_seq_one_letter_code
_entity_poly.pdbx_strand_id
1 'polypeptide(L)'
;MPSFNFLKEAKVYIIYSGNQYNIDISSVSFSQTFTENSYSVKTLHNQKNVFDGSIINKANPANFEFTFPAIKDSDFVTVFNLLVDYEGFTNKLNTFDLYISTELDVFKIETCVITNGSFVIEKSRPLSLTVSGEASKLSYFGAKSDVTIPGSVQSRSATMRYNTNPVVTATLDSQALSNIVNVAVELQNDIEWNPYTTVHQALQVTSANNAMYPTDFVLKNRVLSGSIQRYVTERKGTIGASSNALALQSWDTSAPIVITAGEGSGGSFRGFSFDGNCSFTNRLGTGSVFTQSHDWRLIDNPTNLSSIISYTTGA
;
A
#
# COMPACT_ATOMS: atom_id res chain seq x y z
N MET A 1 25.70 -26.49 13.83
CA MET A 1 24.29 -26.71 13.46
C MET A 1 23.92 -25.65 12.45
N PRO A 2 23.18 -25.96 11.40
CA PRO A 2 22.66 -24.90 10.53
C PRO A 2 21.75 -23.97 11.34
N SER A 3 22.04 -22.68 11.32
CA SER A 3 21.17 -21.67 11.91
C SER A 3 20.13 -21.26 10.88
N PHE A 4 18.86 -21.24 11.29
CA PHE A 4 17.78 -20.78 10.45
C PHE A 4 17.58 -19.28 10.65
N ASN A 5 17.29 -18.56 9.58
CA ASN A 5 17.02 -17.13 9.60
C ASN A 5 15.51 -16.90 9.76
N PHE A 6 15.08 -16.40 10.91
CA PHE A 6 13.66 -16.26 11.24
C PHE A 6 13.14 -14.84 10.93
N LEU A 7 12.01 -14.78 10.23
CA LEU A 7 11.34 -13.51 9.93
C LEU A 7 10.64 -12.87 11.15
N LYS A 8 10.35 -13.63 12.19
CA LYS A 8 9.64 -13.11 13.38
C LYS A 8 10.38 -11.99 14.13
N GLU A 9 11.68 -11.87 13.90
CA GLU A 9 12.53 -10.79 14.46
C GLU A 9 12.93 -9.76 13.40
N ALA A 10 12.28 -9.79 12.25
CA ALA A 10 12.59 -8.87 11.17
C ALA A 10 12.26 -7.42 11.57
N LYS A 11 13.19 -6.52 11.24
CA LYS A 11 13.00 -5.07 11.30
C LYS A 11 13.02 -4.52 9.90
N VAL A 12 12.12 -3.60 9.64
CA VAL A 12 12.01 -2.93 8.34
C VAL A 12 12.49 -1.50 8.48
N TYR A 13 13.38 -1.10 7.58
CA TYR A 13 13.90 0.26 7.48
C TYR A 13 13.59 0.81 6.10
N ILE A 14 13.00 1.98 6.06
CA ILE A 14 12.76 2.76 4.84
C ILE A 14 13.83 3.83 4.75
N ILE A 15 14.51 3.91 3.62
CA ILE A 15 15.44 5.00 3.30
C ILE A 15 14.78 5.89 2.27
N TYR A 16 14.42 7.08 2.70
CA TYR A 16 13.80 8.07 1.85
C TYR A 16 14.44 9.44 2.04
N SER A 17 14.83 10.07 0.94
CA SER A 17 15.47 11.40 0.95
C SER A 17 16.66 11.52 1.92
N GLY A 18 17.50 10.47 2.02
CA GLY A 18 18.67 10.42 2.90
C GLY A 18 18.38 10.14 4.37
N ASN A 19 17.14 10.01 4.75
CA ASN A 19 16.72 9.67 6.10
C ASN A 19 16.40 8.18 6.22
N GLN A 20 16.64 7.63 7.42
CA GLN A 20 16.33 6.25 7.79
C GLN A 20 15.17 6.22 8.77
N TYR A 21 14.08 5.55 8.37
CA TYR A 21 12.88 5.34 9.18
C TYR A 21 12.78 3.87 9.57
N ASN A 22 12.68 3.58 10.85
CA ASN A 22 12.49 2.22 11.36
C ASN A 22 10.99 1.98 11.56
N ILE A 23 10.41 1.06 10.81
CA ILE A 23 8.99 0.76 10.83
C ILE A 23 8.74 -0.52 11.63
N ASP A 24 7.87 -0.42 12.64
CA ASP A 24 7.41 -1.60 13.39
C ASP A 24 6.32 -2.30 12.60
N ILE A 25 6.65 -3.49 12.13
CA ILE A 25 5.78 -4.30 11.29
C ILE A 25 5.18 -5.46 12.09
N SER A 26 3.98 -5.87 11.71
CA SER A 26 3.36 -7.11 12.17
C SER A 26 3.58 -8.28 11.20
N SER A 27 3.78 -7.99 9.93
CA SER A 27 4.10 -8.97 8.88
C SER A 27 4.93 -8.33 7.77
N VAL A 28 5.74 -9.14 7.09
CA VAL A 28 6.48 -8.75 5.90
C VAL A 28 6.62 -9.94 4.95
N SER A 29 6.46 -9.69 3.67
CA SER A 29 6.79 -10.63 2.59
C SER A 29 7.50 -9.90 1.47
N PHE A 30 8.40 -10.57 0.77
CA PHE A 30 9.10 -10.03 -0.39
C PHE A 30 9.60 -11.15 -1.30
N SER A 31 9.63 -10.88 -2.59
CA SER A 31 10.08 -11.84 -3.60
C SER A 31 10.51 -11.16 -4.89
N GLN A 32 11.31 -11.83 -5.69
CA GLN A 32 11.60 -11.45 -7.07
C GLN A 32 11.67 -12.69 -7.94
N THR A 33 11.12 -12.61 -9.15
CA THR A 33 11.16 -13.68 -10.14
C THR A 33 11.92 -13.23 -11.38
N PHE A 34 12.36 -14.21 -12.18
CA PHE A 34 13.11 -13.98 -13.40
C PHE A 34 12.41 -14.63 -14.57
N THR A 35 12.50 -14.01 -15.74
CA THR A 35 11.99 -14.57 -16.98
C THR A 35 13.11 -15.32 -17.67
N GLU A 36 12.88 -16.60 -17.94
CA GLU A 36 13.76 -17.47 -18.72
C GLU A 36 13.24 -17.63 -20.14
N ASN A 37 14.13 -17.55 -21.10
CA ASN A 37 13.84 -17.94 -22.46
C ASN A 37 14.60 -19.23 -22.78
N SER A 38 13.85 -20.27 -23.12
CA SER A 38 14.42 -21.51 -23.65
C SER A 38 14.66 -21.37 -25.15
N TYR A 39 15.78 -21.89 -25.61
CA TYR A 39 16.09 -21.97 -27.05
C TYR A 39 16.69 -23.31 -27.41
N SER A 40 16.34 -23.80 -28.57
CA SER A 40 17.01 -24.97 -29.14
C SER A 40 17.60 -24.58 -30.49
N VAL A 41 18.89 -24.81 -30.64
CA VAL A 41 19.56 -24.64 -31.95
C VAL A 41 19.58 -25.99 -32.63
N LYS A 42 18.68 -26.17 -33.61
CA LYS A 42 18.64 -27.37 -34.46
C LYS A 42 19.32 -27.04 -35.77
N THR A 43 20.40 -27.76 -36.08
CA THR A 43 21.06 -27.70 -37.38
C THR A 43 20.82 -29.04 -38.12
N LEU A 44 20.92 -29.02 -39.44
CA LEU A 44 20.77 -30.26 -40.26
C LEU A 44 21.74 -31.37 -39.83
N HIS A 45 22.88 -31.03 -39.25
CA HIS A 45 23.90 -31.97 -38.78
C HIS A 45 23.82 -32.31 -37.29
N ASN A 46 23.01 -31.58 -36.52
CA ASN A 46 22.92 -31.79 -35.09
C ASN A 46 21.48 -31.98 -34.61
N GLN A 47 20.87 -33.06 -35.09
CA GLN A 47 19.50 -33.43 -34.72
C GLN A 47 19.41 -34.17 -33.37
N LYS A 48 20.53 -34.35 -32.67
CA LYS A 48 20.60 -35.13 -31.43
C LYS A 48 20.61 -34.30 -30.16
N ASN A 49 20.37 -32.98 -30.22
CA ASN A 49 20.22 -32.19 -28.98
C ASN A 49 18.90 -32.55 -28.30
N VAL A 50 19.01 -33.34 -27.26
CA VAL A 50 17.89 -33.76 -26.40
C VAL A 50 17.53 -32.69 -25.40
N PHE A 51 18.45 -31.76 -25.11
CA PHE A 51 18.27 -30.72 -24.15
C PHE A 51 18.14 -29.34 -24.82
N ASP A 52 17.13 -28.59 -24.42
CA ASP A 52 17.01 -27.18 -24.76
C ASP A 52 17.81 -26.33 -23.73
N GLY A 53 18.57 -25.37 -24.24
CA GLY A 53 19.23 -24.38 -23.39
C GLY A 53 18.25 -23.33 -22.93
N SER A 54 18.47 -22.78 -21.73
CA SER A 54 17.73 -21.62 -21.26
C SER A 54 18.66 -20.53 -20.79
N ILE A 55 18.25 -19.30 -20.95
CA ILE A 55 18.94 -18.12 -20.43
C ILE A 55 17.96 -17.23 -19.68
N ILE A 56 18.40 -16.70 -18.56
CA ILE A 56 17.70 -15.64 -17.86
C ILE A 56 17.96 -14.35 -18.62
N ASN A 57 16.93 -13.72 -19.14
CA ASN A 57 17.08 -12.50 -19.93
C ASN A 57 16.49 -11.26 -19.27
N LYS A 58 15.61 -11.42 -18.28
CA LYS A 58 14.94 -10.31 -17.62
C LYS A 58 14.61 -10.66 -16.17
N ALA A 59 14.83 -9.71 -15.26
CA ALA A 59 14.24 -9.73 -13.94
C ALA A 59 12.84 -9.08 -14.00
N ASN A 60 11.86 -9.72 -13.42
CA ASN A 60 10.57 -9.08 -13.16
C ASN A 60 10.73 -8.09 -12.00
N PRO A 61 9.86 -7.09 -11.85
CA PRO A 61 9.85 -6.25 -10.67
C PRO A 61 9.82 -7.11 -9.39
N ALA A 62 10.57 -6.71 -8.38
CA ALA A 62 10.47 -7.31 -7.07
C ALA A 62 9.15 -6.88 -6.42
N ASN A 63 8.55 -7.76 -5.63
CA ASN A 63 7.32 -7.46 -4.90
C ASN A 63 7.63 -7.40 -3.40
N PHE A 64 6.99 -6.50 -2.69
CA PHE A 64 7.01 -6.44 -1.25
C PHE A 64 5.63 -6.14 -0.68
N GLU A 65 5.37 -6.63 0.50
CA GLU A 65 4.18 -6.33 1.28
C GLU A 65 4.54 -6.29 2.76
N PHE A 66 4.03 -5.33 3.49
CA PHE A 66 4.13 -5.30 4.94
C PHE A 66 2.90 -4.64 5.57
N THR A 67 2.57 -5.10 6.77
CA THR A 67 1.50 -4.52 7.58
C THR A 67 2.10 -3.92 8.84
N PHE A 68 1.65 -2.75 9.18
CA PHE A 68 2.05 -2.08 10.42
C PHE A 68 0.88 -1.38 11.09
N PRO A 69 0.86 -1.36 12.43
CA PRO A 69 -0.18 -0.66 13.17
C PRO A 69 -0.01 0.85 12.99
N ALA A 70 -1.12 1.56 12.93
CA ALA A 70 -1.12 3.01 12.89
C ALA A 70 -0.62 3.57 14.22
N ILE A 71 0.58 4.12 14.20
CA ILE A 71 1.26 4.70 15.34
C ILE A 71 1.08 6.21 15.30
N LYS A 72 1.03 6.83 16.47
CA LYS A 72 1.03 8.30 16.61
C LYS A 72 2.44 8.88 16.40
N ASP A 73 3.17 8.36 15.42
CA ASP A 73 4.56 8.71 15.14
C ASP A 73 4.72 9.25 13.72
N SER A 74 5.71 10.11 13.54
CA SER A 74 6.07 10.71 12.26
C SER A 74 6.45 9.69 11.20
N ASP A 75 6.99 8.53 11.60
CA ASP A 75 7.40 7.46 10.68
C ASP A 75 6.20 6.90 9.90
N PHE A 76 5.03 6.79 10.57
CA PHE A 76 3.80 6.40 9.91
C PHE A 76 3.37 7.40 8.84
N VAL A 77 3.48 8.70 9.13
CA VAL A 77 3.16 9.77 8.17
C VAL A 77 4.05 9.67 6.94
N THR A 78 5.33 9.36 7.13
CA THR A 78 6.25 9.19 5.99
C THR A 78 5.81 8.07 5.07
N VAL A 79 5.46 6.89 5.59
CA VAL A 79 4.96 5.77 4.77
C VAL A 79 3.64 6.13 4.10
N PHE A 80 2.75 6.80 4.84
CA PHE A 80 1.48 7.25 4.31
C PHE A 80 1.68 8.24 3.15
N ASN A 81 2.59 9.18 3.30
CA ASN A 81 2.91 10.16 2.25
C ASN A 81 3.54 9.48 1.02
N LEU A 82 4.41 8.49 1.21
CA LEU A 82 4.96 7.70 0.10
C LEU A 82 3.87 6.98 -0.73
N LEU A 83 2.75 6.62 -0.08
CA LEU A 83 1.59 6.04 -0.76
C LEU A 83 0.78 7.10 -1.51
N VAL A 84 0.59 8.28 -0.91
CA VAL A 84 -0.38 9.29 -1.36
C VAL A 84 0.24 10.27 -2.36
N ASP A 85 1.47 10.72 -2.11
CA ASP A 85 2.11 11.78 -2.87
C ASP A 85 2.69 11.28 -4.19
N TYR A 86 2.57 12.10 -5.23
CA TYR A 86 3.19 11.85 -6.53
C TYR A 86 3.62 13.18 -7.17
N GLU A 87 4.57 13.10 -8.05
CA GLU A 87 5.05 14.24 -8.81
C GLU A 87 4.22 14.38 -10.11
N GLY A 88 3.36 15.38 -10.17
CA GLY A 88 2.40 15.56 -11.26
C GLY A 88 3.03 15.81 -12.63
N PHE A 89 4.22 16.41 -12.71
CA PHE A 89 4.91 16.67 -13.98
C PHE A 89 5.51 15.41 -14.60
N THR A 90 6.03 14.51 -13.77
CA THR A 90 6.70 13.30 -14.23
C THR A 90 5.77 12.10 -14.21
N ASN A 91 4.60 12.25 -13.64
CA ASN A 91 3.65 11.17 -13.40
C ASN A 91 4.30 9.98 -12.66
N LYS A 92 5.13 10.30 -11.68
CA LYS A 92 5.88 9.33 -10.87
C LYS A 92 5.47 9.42 -9.41
N LEU A 93 5.43 8.26 -8.78
CA LEU A 93 5.32 8.12 -7.33
C LEU A 93 6.69 8.31 -6.69
N ASN A 94 6.70 8.73 -5.43
CA ASN A 94 7.92 8.79 -4.65
C ASN A 94 8.55 7.41 -4.49
N THR A 95 9.85 7.32 -4.69
CA THR A 95 10.62 6.09 -4.55
C THR A 95 11.43 6.09 -3.28
N PHE A 96 11.67 4.90 -2.74
CA PHE A 96 12.48 4.69 -1.55
C PHE A 96 13.23 3.36 -1.64
N ASP A 97 14.23 3.16 -0.80
CA ASP A 97 14.86 1.87 -0.62
C ASP A 97 14.36 1.22 0.66
N LEU A 98 14.11 -0.09 0.60
CA LEU A 98 13.65 -0.88 1.73
C LEU A 98 14.75 -1.84 2.18
N TYR A 99 15.05 -1.83 3.48
CA TYR A 99 15.98 -2.77 4.08
C TYR A 99 15.23 -3.64 5.09
N ILE A 100 15.38 -4.94 4.96
CA ILE A 100 14.77 -5.94 5.83
C ILE A 100 15.90 -6.64 6.57
N SER A 101 16.04 -6.29 7.85
CA SER A 101 17.03 -6.90 8.74
C SER A 101 16.39 -8.03 9.50
N THR A 102 16.79 -9.25 9.20
CA THR A 102 16.40 -10.45 9.92
C THR A 102 17.35 -10.71 11.11
N GLU A 103 17.32 -11.88 11.69
CA GLU A 103 18.24 -12.22 12.78
C GLU A 103 19.70 -12.23 12.34
N LEU A 104 19.99 -12.77 11.16
CA LEU A 104 21.35 -13.00 10.66
C LEU A 104 21.74 -12.09 9.49
N ASP A 105 20.80 -11.73 8.65
CA ASP A 105 21.05 -11.14 7.35
C ASP A 105 20.27 -9.85 7.14
N VAL A 106 20.74 -9.05 6.19
CA VAL A 106 20.05 -7.87 5.71
C VAL A 106 19.81 -8.00 4.21
N PHE A 107 18.56 -7.82 3.81
CA PHE A 107 18.14 -7.76 2.41
C PHE A 107 17.85 -6.31 2.04
N LYS A 108 18.17 -5.96 0.81
CA LYS A 108 17.87 -4.64 0.23
C LYS A 108 16.93 -4.80 -0.93
N ILE A 109 15.90 -3.97 -0.98
CA ILE A 109 15.01 -3.82 -2.11
C ILE A 109 15.17 -2.38 -2.61
N GLU A 110 15.58 -2.24 -3.86
CA GLU A 110 15.96 -0.96 -4.45
C GLU A 110 14.84 -0.36 -5.27
N THR A 111 14.68 0.96 -5.19
CA THR A 111 13.69 1.73 -5.95
C THR A 111 12.27 1.17 -5.75
N CYS A 112 11.86 1.09 -4.49
CA CYS A 112 10.53 0.66 -4.09
C CYS A 112 9.49 1.73 -4.40
N VAL A 113 8.31 1.28 -4.84
CA VAL A 113 7.13 2.10 -5.07
C VAL A 113 5.93 1.41 -4.45
N ILE A 114 5.14 2.13 -3.67
CA ILE A 114 3.91 1.58 -3.10
C ILE A 114 2.81 1.60 -4.17
N THR A 115 2.31 0.41 -4.53
CA THR A 115 1.24 0.25 -5.51
C THR A 115 -0.13 0.10 -4.89
N ASN A 116 -0.20 -0.40 -3.65
CA ASN A 116 -1.46 -0.56 -2.95
C ASN A 116 -1.31 -0.23 -1.47
N GLY A 117 -2.30 0.47 -0.92
CA GLY A 117 -2.44 0.72 0.50
C GLY A 117 -3.87 0.48 0.95
N SER A 118 -4.05 -0.29 2.01
CA SER A 118 -5.36 -0.66 2.53
C SER A 118 -5.47 -0.40 4.01
N PHE A 119 -6.48 0.40 4.38
CA PHE A 119 -6.94 0.59 5.75
C PHE A 119 -8.24 -0.19 5.96
N VAL A 120 -8.25 -1.07 6.95
CA VAL A 120 -9.49 -1.71 7.41
C VAL A 120 -9.72 -1.30 8.87
N ILE A 121 -10.86 -0.68 9.10
CA ILE A 121 -11.23 -0.11 10.39
C ILE A 121 -12.40 -0.92 10.93
N GLU A 122 -12.13 -1.74 11.92
CA GLU A 122 -13.12 -2.61 12.58
C GLU A 122 -13.19 -2.32 14.08
N LYS A 123 -14.33 -2.66 14.68
CA LYS A 123 -14.52 -2.54 16.11
C LYS A 123 -13.48 -3.36 16.89
N SER A 124 -12.89 -2.75 17.89
CA SER A 124 -11.94 -3.39 18.83
C SER A 124 -10.63 -3.88 18.20
N ARG A 125 -10.29 -3.38 17.02
CA ARG A 125 -8.97 -3.61 16.40
C ARG A 125 -8.19 -2.30 16.30
N PRO A 126 -6.88 -2.34 16.53
CA PRO A 126 -6.03 -1.20 16.24
C PRO A 126 -6.14 -0.82 14.78
N LEU A 127 -6.12 0.48 14.49
CA LEU A 127 -5.98 0.94 13.12
C LEU A 127 -4.64 0.43 12.56
N SER A 128 -4.68 -0.24 11.42
CA SER A 128 -3.48 -0.74 10.74
C SER A 128 -3.51 -0.39 9.26
N LEU A 129 -2.33 -0.25 8.67
CA LEU A 129 -2.14 -0.05 7.25
C LEU A 129 -1.37 -1.24 6.69
N THR A 130 -1.93 -1.87 5.69
CA THR A 130 -1.22 -2.83 4.85
C THR A 130 -0.80 -2.13 3.58
N VAL A 131 0.48 -2.18 3.25
CA VAL A 131 1.02 -1.65 2.01
C VAL A 131 1.69 -2.76 1.23
N SER A 132 1.47 -2.76 -0.07
CA SER A 132 2.19 -3.59 -1.01
C SER A 132 2.72 -2.74 -2.15
N GLY A 133 3.79 -3.19 -2.76
CA GLY A 133 4.42 -2.45 -3.83
C GLY A 133 5.34 -3.28 -4.68
N GLU A 134 5.88 -2.61 -5.67
CA GLU A 134 6.85 -3.16 -6.60
C GLU A 134 8.18 -2.41 -6.49
N ALA A 135 9.25 -3.06 -6.92
CA ALA A 135 10.58 -2.49 -6.85
C ALA A 135 11.46 -2.98 -8.00
N SER A 136 12.54 -2.26 -8.25
CA SER A 136 13.51 -2.63 -9.28
C SER A 136 14.21 -3.95 -8.96
N LYS A 137 14.82 -4.06 -7.78
CA LYS A 137 15.75 -5.15 -7.48
C LYS A 137 15.70 -5.57 -6.02
N LEU A 138 15.64 -6.88 -5.80
CA LEU A 138 15.89 -7.51 -4.52
C LEU A 138 17.32 -8.06 -4.48
N SER A 139 18.07 -7.73 -3.46
CA SER A 139 19.45 -8.18 -3.29
C SER A 139 19.76 -8.55 -1.84
N TYR A 140 20.73 -9.45 -1.66
CA TYR A 140 21.37 -9.67 -0.39
C TYR A 140 22.33 -8.51 -0.11
N PHE A 141 22.13 -7.80 0.98
CA PHE A 141 22.95 -6.65 1.35
C PHE A 141 24.18 -7.06 2.17
N GLY A 142 24.03 -8.04 3.03
CA GLY A 142 25.13 -8.59 3.82
C GLY A 142 24.69 -9.22 5.13
N ALA A 143 25.64 -9.82 5.85
CA ALA A 143 25.41 -10.28 7.20
C ALA A 143 25.15 -9.08 8.13
N LYS A 144 24.21 -9.23 9.05
CA LYS A 144 23.80 -8.14 9.97
C LYS A 144 24.95 -7.59 10.82
N SER A 145 25.94 -8.46 11.14
CA SER A 145 27.14 -8.05 11.87
C SER A 145 28.07 -7.13 11.06
N ASP A 146 28.01 -7.21 9.74
CA ASP A 146 29.06 -6.67 8.85
C ASP A 146 28.58 -5.43 8.09
N VAL A 147 27.27 -5.16 8.11
CA VAL A 147 26.69 -4.07 7.34
C VAL A 147 26.01 -3.03 8.22
N THR A 148 26.07 -1.79 7.76
CA THR A 148 25.33 -0.68 8.37
C THR A 148 24.28 -0.19 7.36
N ILE A 149 23.02 -0.10 7.79
CA ILE A 149 21.93 0.45 6.98
C ILE A 149 22.17 1.94 6.80
N PRO A 150 22.15 2.47 5.58
CA PRO A 150 22.47 3.86 5.30
C PRO A 150 21.36 4.80 5.78
N GLY A 151 21.66 6.12 5.76
CA GLY A 151 20.72 7.19 6.07
C GLY A 151 20.86 7.73 7.50
N SER A 152 20.36 8.96 7.69
CA SER A 152 20.30 9.60 9.01
C SER A 152 19.13 9.05 9.79
N VAL A 153 19.42 8.39 10.91
CA VAL A 153 18.40 7.79 11.79
C VAL A 153 17.48 8.90 12.31
N GLN A 154 16.19 8.77 12.04
CA GLN A 154 15.19 9.68 12.58
C GLN A 154 14.88 9.28 14.02
N SER A 155 14.86 10.28 14.91
CA SER A 155 14.50 10.06 16.31
C SER A 155 13.02 9.75 16.42
N ARG A 156 12.70 8.63 17.05
CA ARG A 156 11.32 8.27 17.39
C ARG A 156 10.91 8.93 18.70
N SER A 157 9.63 9.27 18.80
CA SER A 157 9.03 9.58 20.09
C SER A 157 9.19 8.39 21.03
N ALA A 158 9.68 8.60 22.25
CA ALA A 158 9.91 7.54 23.23
C ALA A 158 8.62 6.80 23.66
N THR A 159 7.46 7.32 23.31
CA THR A 159 6.15 6.76 23.66
C THR A 159 5.40 6.35 22.40
N MET A 160 5.60 5.12 21.96
CA MET A 160 4.75 4.54 20.92
C MET A 160 3.33 4.38 21.45
N ARG A 161 2.39 5.08 20.85
CA ARG A 161 0.96 4.93 21.15
C ARG A 161 0.24 4.50 19.89
N TYR A 162 -0.31 3.30 19.92
CA TYR A 162 -1.17 2.80 18.87
C TYR A 162 -2.54 3.48 18.95
N ASN A 163 -3.17 3.74 17.81
CA ASN A 163 -4.58 4.05 17.73
C ASN A 163 -5.39 2.78 18.04
N THR A 164 -5.52 2.44 19.32
CA THR A 164 -6.14 1.18 19.76
C THR A 164 -7.66 1.22 19.76
N ASN A 165 -8.24 2.41 19.87
CA ASN A 165 -9.69 2.61 19.90
C ASN A 165 -10.08 3.81 19.02
N PRO A 166 -9.93 3.72 17.71
CA PRO A 166 -10.32 4.83 16.85
C PRO A 166 -11.83 5.05 16.94
N VAL A 167 -12.22 6.29 17.17
CA VAL A 167 -13.60 6.71 16.92
C VAL A 167 -13.75 6.87 15.43
N VAL A 168 -14.70 6.13 14.87
CA VAL A 168 -15.00 6.19 13.44
C VAL A 168 -16.24 7.03 13.24
N THR A 169 -16.12 8.06 12.41
CA THR A 169 -17.27 8.80 11.90
C THR A 169 -17.28 8.73 10.39
N ALA A 170 -18.46 8.62 9.82
CA ALA A 170 -18.64 8.72 8.39
C ALA A 170 -19.90 9.55 8.10
N THR A 171 -19.79 10.41 7.10
CA THR A 171 -20.92 11.14 6.54
C THR A 171 -21.05 10.84 5.06
N LEU A 172 -22.26 10.74 4.60
CA LEU A 172 -22.61 10.59 3.20
C LEU A 172 -23.59 11.70 2.85
N ASP A 173 -23.24 12.53 1.88
CA ASP A 173 -24.02 13.71 1.52
C ASP A 173 -24.38 14.59 2.74
N SER A 174 -23.36 14.86 3.56
CA SER A 174 -23.48 15.63 4.82
C SER A 174 -24.36 14.98 5.89
N GLN A 175 -24.82 13.75 5.69
CA GLN A 175 -25.62 12.99 6.65
C GLN A 175 -24.75 12.03 7.43
N ALA A 176 -24.75 12.15 8.75
CA ALA A 176 -23.98 11.24 9.62
C ALA A 176 -24.53 9.81 9.56
N LEU A 177 -23.65 8.85 9.30
CA LEU A 177 -23.98 7.43 9.33
C LEU A 177 -23.82 6.90 10.74
N SER A 178 -24.85 6.20 11.25
CA SER A 178 -24.84 5.54 12.55
C SER A 178 -24.60 4.04 12.42
N ASN A 179 -24.25 3.41 13.55
CA ASN A 179 -24.10 1.96 13.66
C ASN A 179 -23.09 1.35 12.66
N ILE A 180 -22.01 2.07 12.41
CA ILE A 180 -20.93 1.62 11.52
C ILE A 180 -20.27 0.37 12.12
N VAL A 181 -20.11 -0.66 11.30
CA VAL A 181 -19.49 -1.94 11.65
C VAL A 181 -18.07 -2.02 11.14
N ASN A 182 -17.90 -1.63 9.90
CA ASN A 182 -16.64 -1.72 9.18
C ASN A 182 -16.51 -0.54 8.21
N VAL A 183 -15.29 -0.03 8.07
CA VAL A 183 -14.90 0.91 7.02
C VAL A 183 -13.62 0.40 6.39
N ALA A 184 -13.63 0.24 5.09
CA ALA A 184 -12.45 -0.08 4.31
C ALA A 184 -12.12 1.08 3.36
N VAL A 185 -10.86 1.42 3.26
CA VAL A 185 -10.33 2.41 2.32
C VAL A 185 -9.12 1.82 1.63
N GLU A 186 -9.10 1.85 0.32
CA GLU A 186 -8.07 1.27 -0.52
C GLU A 186 -7.62 2.26 -1.57
N LEU A 187 -6.30 2.47 -1.64
CA LEU A 187 -5.65 3.26 -2.69
C LEU A 187 -4.82 2.32 -3.56
N GLN A 188 -5.08 2.30 -4.85
CA GLN A 188 -4.33 1.57 -5.85
C GLN A 188 -3.62 2.53 -6.81
N ASN A 189 -2.34 2.28 -7.06
CA ASN A 189 -1.52 2.95 -8.06
C ASN A 189 -1.14 1.92 -9.11
N ASP A 190 -1.67 2.04 -10.32
CA ASP A 190 -1.33 1.19 -11.46
C ASP A 190 -0.07 1.73 -12.14
N ILE A 191 1.00 0.97 -12.12
CA ILE A 191 2.30 1.35 -12.65
C ILE A 191 2.75 0.38 -13.76
N GLU A 192 3.56 0.88 -14.67
CA GLU A 192 4.24 0.08 -15.68
C GLU A 192 5.74 0.30 -15.64
N TRP A 193 6.49 -0.80 -15.46
CA TRP A 193 7.93 -0.80 -15.45
C TRP A 193 8.52 -0.95 -16.84
N ASN A 194 9.50 -0.13 -17.16
CA ASN A 194 10.36 -0.21 -18.36
C ASN A 194 9.68 -0.81 -19.60
N PRO A 195 8.74 -0.11 -20.21
CA PRO A 195 8.13 -0.61 -21.44
C PRO A 195 9.12 -0.69 -22.60
N TYR A 196 10.31 -0.09 -22.47
CA TYR A 196 11.28 0.06 -23.58
C TYR A 196 12.55 -0.76 -23.36
N THR A 197 12.67 -1.87 -24.04
CA THR A 197 13.93 -2.63 -24.15
C THR A 197 14.55 -2.41 -25.52
N THR A 198 15.83 -2.04 -25.56
CA THR A 198 16.58 -1.93 -26.81
C THR A 198 17.37 -3.21 -27.07
N VAL A 199 17.65 -3.51 -28.36
CA VAL A 199 18.47 -4.66 -28.73
C VAL A 199 19.86 -4.60 -28.09
N HIS A 200 20.40 -3.40 -27.92
CA HIS A 200 21.67 -3.18 -27.27
C HIS A 200 21.65 -3.58 -25.77
N GLN A 201 20.58 -3.27 -25.07
CA GLN A 201 20.40 -3.69 -23.67
C GLN A 201 20.23 -5.21 -23.54
N ALA A 202 19.52 -5.83 -24.48
CA ALA A 202 19.33 -7.28 -24.50
C ALA A 202 20.65 -8.07 -24.67
N LEU A 203 21.60 -7.51 -25.42
CA LEU A 203 22.93 -8.12 -25.65
C LEU A 203 23.87 -7.97 -24.43
N GLN A 204 23.57 -7.07 -23.50
CA GLN A 204 24.39 -6.81 -22.31
C GLN A 204 23.94 -7.54 -21.05
N VAL A 205 22.99 -8.44 -21.12
CA VAL A 205 22.44 -9.15 -19.99
C VAL A 205 23.44 -10.19 -19.47
N THR A 206 24.28 -9.75 -18.56
CA THR A 206 25.12 -10.65 -17.74
C THR A 206 24.66 -10.56 -16.28
N SER A 207 24.88 -11.61 -15.51
CA SER A 207 24.50 -11.64 -14.09
C SER A 207 25.13 -10.53 -13.23
N ALA A 208 26.21 -9.94 -13.71
CA ALA A 208 26.90 -8.82 -13.09
C ALA A 208 26.33 -7.45 -13.49
N ASN A 209 25.41 -7.39 -14.45
CA ASN A 209 24.94 -6.14 -15.03
C ASN A 209 23.50 -5.84 -14.58
N ASN A 210 23.28 -4.63 -14.06
CA ASN A 210 21.94 -4.18 -13.64
C ASN A 210 20.97 -3.99 -14.84
N ALA A 211 21.42 -4.15 -16.07
CA ALA A 211 20.61 -4.00 -17.28
C ALA A 211 19.43 -4.99 -17.36
N MET A 212 19.48 -6.10 -16.63
CA MET A 212 18.37 -7.05 -16.58
C MET A 212 17.21 -6.63 -15.65
N TYR A 213 17.46 -5.69 -14.76
CA TYR A 213 16.46 -5.22 -13.81
C TYR A 213 15.69 -4.02 -14.35
N PRO A 214 14.40 -3.88 -14.01
CA PRO A 214 13.65 -2.69 -14.36
C PRO A 214 14.25 -1.46 -13.65
N THR A 215 14.41 -0.35 -14.37
CA THR A 215 15.08 0.85 -13.85
C THR A 215 14.15 2.05 -13.70
N ASP A 216 13.03 2.05 -14.42
CA ASP A 216 12.10 3.17 -14.43
C ASP A 216 10.66 2.69 -14.58
N PHE A 217 9.71 3.50 -14.16
CA PHE A 217 8.29 3.19 -14.22
C PHE A 217 7.47 4.44 -14.54
N VAL A 218 6.25 4.22 -15.00
CA VAL A 218 5.27 5.26 -15.26
C VAL A 218 3.98 4.93 -14.49
N LEU A 219 3.41 5.91 -13.82
CA LEU A 219 2.09 5.80 -13.20
C LEU A 219 1.03 5.97 -14.29
N LYS A 220 0.20 4.94 -14.50
CA LYS A 220 -0.87 4.93 -15.50
C LYS A 220 -2.19 5.44 -14.95
N ASN A 221 -2.53 4.96 -13.75
CA ASN A 221 -3.82 5.24 -13.14
C ASN A 221 -3.74 5.17 -11.63
N ARG A 222 -4.65 5.87 -10.96
CA ARG A 222 -4.85 5.81 -9.50
C ARG A 222 -6.33 5.61 -9.20
N VAL A 223 -6.62 4.74 -8.26
CA VAL A 223 -7.99 4.46 -7.80
C VAL A 223 -8.03 4.56 -6.30
N LEU A 224 -8.85 5.45 -5.77
CA LEU A 224 -9.18 5.53 -4.36
C LEU A 224 -10.62 5.09 -4.19
N SER A 225 -10.83 4.04 -3.44
CA SER A 225 -12.14 3.40 -3.25
C SER A 225 -12.28 2.86 -1.84
N GLY A 226 -13.47 2.39 -1.51
CA GLY A 226 -13.68 1.78 -0.22
C GLY A 226 -15.12 1.35 0.00
N SER A 227 -15.40 0.94 1.22
CA SER A 227 -16.73 0.56 1.65
C SER A 227 -17.02 1.03 3.06
N ILE A 228 -18.28 1.35 3.33
CA ILE A 228 -18.79 1.62 4.67
C ILE A 228 -19.93 0.64 4.92
N GLN A 229 -19.77 -0.22 5.92
CA GLN A 229 -20.80 -1.15 6.33
C GLN A 229 -21.41 -0.75 7.67
N ARG A 230 -22.74 -0.81 7.77
CA ARG A 230 -23.48 -0.48 8.99
C ARG A 230 -24.62 -1.43 9.25
N TYR A 231 -25.04 -1.50 10.50
CA TYR A 231 -26.30 -2.17 10.86
C TYR A 231 -27.49 -1.24 10.61
N VAL A 232 -28.56 -1.82 10.10
CA VAL A 232 -29.85 -1.15 9.96
C VAL A 232 -30.69 -1.49 11.17
N THR A 233 -30.67 -0.60 12.17
CA THR A 233 -31.34 -0.86 13.47
C THR A 233 -32.61 -0.05 13.67
N GLU A 234 -32.96 0.80 12.73
CA GLU A 234 -33.84 1.91 12.96
C GLU A 234 -35.30 1.60 12.67
N ARG A 235 -36.17 2.06 13.56
CA ARG A 235 -37.57 2.16 13.25
C ARG A 235 -37.79 3.29 12.24
N LYS A 236 -38.69 3.05 11.30
CA LYS A 236 -39.13 4.06 10.33
C LYS A 236 -39.57 5.33 11.08
N GLY A 237 -38.89 6.44 10.80
CA GLY A 237 -39.20 7.75 11.36
C GLY A 237 -38.34 8.24 12.53
N THR A 238 -37.42 7.41 13.04
CA THR A 238 -36.52 7.80 14.14
C THR A 238 -35.26 8.49 13.67
N ILE A 239 -34.84 8.22 12.46
CA ILE A 239 -33.77 8.94 11.79
C ILE A 239 -34.42 10.10 11.05
N GLY A 240 -33.93 11.31 11.21
CA GLY A 240 -34.40 12.45 10.46
C GLY A 240 -34.46 12.18 8.95
N ALA A 241 -34.66 13.18 8.13
CA ALA A 241 -34.78 13.03 6.67
C ALA A 241 -33.69 12.14 6.04
N SER A 242 -32.59 11.97 6.69
CA SER A 242 -31.49 11.09 6.37
C SER A 242 -31.74 9.58 6.57
N SER A 243 -32.87 9.18 7.14
CA SER A 243 -33.31 7.80 7.10
C SER A 243 -33.44 7.29 5.66
N ASN A 244 -33.44 8.18 4.77
CA ASN A 244 -33.24 7.94 3.36
C ASN A 244 -31.92 7.26 3.02
N ALA A 245 -30.98 7.20 3.94
CA ALA A 245 -29.87 6.31 3.78
C ALA A 245 -30.26 4.83 3.62
N LEU A 246 -31.50 4.51 4.02
CA LEU A 246 -32.17 3.26 3.66
C LEU A 246 -32.83 3.30 2.31
N ALA A 247 -32.98 4.50 1.74
CA ALA A 247 -33.60 4.60 0.44
C ALA A 247 -32.68 3.97 -0.59
N LEU A 248 -33.06 2.84 -1.02
CA LEU A 248 -32.56 2.17 -2.22
C LEU A 248 -32.83 3.00 -3.47
N GLN A 249 -33.05 4.31 -3.31
CA GLN A 249 -33.62 5.17 -4.35
C GLN A 249 -32.64 5.55 -5.45
N SER A 250 -31.35 5.44 -5.20
CA SER A 250 -30.36 5.70 -6.24
C SER A 250 -29.16 4.79 -6.04
N TRP A 251 -29.00 3.88 -6.95
CA TRP A 251 -27.91 2.92 -6.94
C TRP A 251 -26.58 3.56 -7.39
N ASP A 252 -26.67 4.61 -8.16
CA ASP A 252 -25.53 5.35 -8.72
C ASP A 252 -25.68 6.83 -8.38
N THR A 253 -25.34 7.21 -7.18
CA THR A 253 -25.28 8.63 -6.83
C THR A 253 -23.84 9.05 -6.62
N SER A 254 -23.56 10.31 -6.94
CA SER A 254 -22.35 10.98 -6.53
C SER A 254 -22.65 11.92 -5.38
N ALA A 255 -21.86 11.85 -4.33
CA ALA A 255 -22.00 12.72 -3.17
C ALA A 255 -20.65 12.85 -2.44
N PRO A 256 -20.47 13.92 -1.64
CA PRO A 256 -19.32 14.01 -0.75
C PRO A 256 -19.42 12.92 0.33
N ILE A 257 -18.29 12.21 0.52
CA ILE A 257 -18.10 11.24 1.59
C ILE A 257 -16.98 11.75 2.47
N VAL A 258 -17.24 11.83 3.77
CA VAL A 258 -16.20 12.15 4.76
C VAL A 258 -16.07 10.98 5.71
N ILE A 259 -14.85 10.50 5.89
CA ILE A 259 -14.51 9.42 6.82
C ILE A 259 -13.40 9.92 7.74
N THR A 260 -13.60 9.79 9.05
CA THR A 260 -12.54 9.99 10.01
C THR A 260 -12.40 8.79 10.92
N ALA A 261 -11.17 8.38 11.17
CA ALA A 261 -10.88 7.28 12.09
C ALA A 261 -9.67 7.63 12.94
N GLY A 262 -9.89 7.92 14.21
CA GLY A 262 -8.82 8.38 15.07
C GLY A 262 -9.27 8.75 16.45
N GLU A 263 -8.42 9.48 17.15
CA GLU A 263 -8.65 9.97 18.51
C GLU A 263 -8.66 11.49 18.54
N GLY A 264 -9.42 12.07 19.48
CA GLY A 264 -9.52 13.52 19.66
C GLY A 264 -10.49 14.17 18.67
N SER A 265 -10.52 15.50 18.68
CA SER A 265 -11.39 16.32 17.82
C SER A 265 -10.74 17.66 17.50
N GLY A 266 -11.10 18.27 16.38
CA GLY A 266 -10.56 19.55 15.95
C GLY A 266 -9.03 19.54 15.84
N GLY A 267 -8.37 20.54 16.39
CA GLY A 267 -6.90 20.66 16.38
C GLY A 267 -6.15 19.58 17.16
N SER A 268 -6.83 18.78 17.98
CA SER A 268 -6.26 17.63 18.68
C SER A 268 -6.55 16.29 18.02
N PHE A 269 -7.18 16.28 16.84
CA PHE A 269 -7.46 15.06 16.11
C PHE A 269 -6.15 14.40 15.66
N ARG A 270 -6.11 13.07 15.83
CA ARG A 270 -4.99 12.19 15.42
C ARG A 270 -5.57 10.96 14.78
N GLY A 271 -5.22 10.73 13.54
CA GLY A 271 -5.76 9.61 12.80
C GLY A 271 -5.89 9.87 11.32
N PHE A 272 -6.64 9.01 10.69
CA PHE A 272 -6.95 9.01 9.27
C PHE A 272 -8.15 9.91 8.98
N SER A 273 -8.07 10.67 7.89
CA SER A 273 -9.16 11.49 7.38
C SER A 273 -9.25 11.36 5.86
N PHE A 274 -10.45 11.20 5.36
CA PHE A 274 -10.80 11.23 3.95
C PHE A 274 -11.98 12.18 3.75
N ASP A 275 -11.91 13.04 2.74
CA ASP A 275 -12.97 13.97 2.35
C ASP A 275 -12.95 14.16 0.83
N GLY A 276 -13.93 13.61 0.12
CA GLY A 276 -13.97 13.69 -1.34
C GLY A 276 -15.33 13.36 -1.94
N ASN A 277 -15.53 13.82 -3.17
CA ASN A 277 -16.72 13.47 -3.95
C ASN A 277 -16.55 12.07 -4.53
N CYS A 278 -17.52 11.20 -4.27
CA CYS A 278 -17.50 9.80 -4.65
C CYS A 278 -18.76 9.41 -5.40
N SER A 279 -18.61 8.52 -6.37
CA SER A 279 -19.72 7.67 -6.78
C SER A 279 -19.87 6.52 -5.77
N PHE A 280 -21.08 6.11 -5.49
CA PHE A 280 -21.31 5.00 -4.58
C PHE A 280 -22.51 4.16 -4.96
N THR A 281 -22.46 2.88 -4.59
CA THR A 281 -23.59 1.94 -4.72
C THR A 281 -24.01 1.47 -3.35
N ASN A 282 -25.31 1.33 -3.16
CA ASN A 282 -25.89 0.84 -1.93
C ASN A 282 -26.30 -0.63 -2.08
N ARG A 283 -25.89 -1.46 -1.11
CA ARG A 283 -26.30 -2.86 -1.04
C ARG A 283 -26.96 -3.12 0.30
N LEU A 284 -28.08 -3.82 0.29
CA LEU A 284 -28.75 -4.29 1.49
C LEU A 284 -28.50 -5.79 1.67
N GLY A 285 -27.87 -6.15 2.76
CA GLY A 285 -27.67 -7.53 3.16
C GLY A 285 -28.77 -7.99 4.14
N THR A 286 -29.30 -9.19 3.91
CA THR A 286 -30.29 -9.81 4.77
C THR A 286 -29.66 -10.99 5.50
N GLY A 287 -29.58 -10.92 6.82
CA GLY A 287 -29.12 -11.98 7.69
C GLY A 287 -30.00 -12.02 8.96
N SER A 288 -29.44 -12.42 10.08
CA SER A 288 -30.08 -12.27 11.38
C SER A 288 -30.31 -10.79 11.75
N VAL A 289 -29.50 -9.92 11.21
CA VAL A 289 -29.61 -8.44 11.27
C VAL A 289 -29.43 -7.89 9.89
N PHE A 290 -30.20 -6.86 9.52
CA PHE A 290 -30.02 -6.17 8.27
C PHE A 290 -28.73 -5.34 8.30
N THR A 291 -27.93 -5.49 7.26
CA THR A 291 -26.73 -4.68 7.02
C THR A 291 -26.89 -3.88 5.75
N GLN A 292 -26.35 -2.69 5.75
CA GLN A 292 -26.22 -1.85 4.55
C GLN A 292 -24.75 -1.59 4.29
N SER A 293 -24.32 -1.78 3.05
CA SER A 293 -22.99 -1.42 2.57
C SER A 293 -23.10 -0.31 1.54
N HIS A 294 -22.24 0.68 1.69
CA HIS A 294 -22.00 1.75 0.74
C HIS A 294 -20.63 1.52 0.13
N ASP A 295 -20.57 0.95 -1.07
CA ASP A 295 -19.32 0.79 -1.81
C ASP A 295 -19.10 2.06 -2.63
N TRP A 296 -17.95 2.71 -2.47
CA TRP A 296 -17.67 4.01 -3.05
C TRP A 296 -16.33 4.06 -3.80
N ARG A 297 -16.25 5.00 -4.74
CA ARG A 297 -15.04 5.31 -5.49
C ARG A 297 -14.94 6.81 -5.69
N LEU A 298 -13.75 7.37 -5.47
CA LEU A 298 -13.45 8.78 -5.72
C LEU A 298 -13.66 9.11 -7.21
N ILE A 299 -14.40 10.19 -7.48
CA ILE A 299 -14.61 10.73 -8.84
C ILE A 299 -13.82 12.02 -9.09
N ASP A 300 -13.40 12.70 -8.02
CA ASP A 300 -12.53 13.86 -8.15
C ASP A 300 -11.17 13.45 -8.71
N ASN A 301 -10.56 14.36 -9.45
CA ASN A 301 -9.20 14.20 -9.93
C ASN A 301 -8.31 15.30 -9.33
N PRO A 302 -7.95 15.19 -8.04
CA PRO A 302 -7.15 16.20 -7.38
C PRO A 302 -5.72 16.18 -7.92
N THR A 303 -5.12 17.36 -8.02
CA THR A 303 -3.69 17.47 -8.36
C THR A 303 -2.81 16.80 -7.31
N ASN A 304 -3.26 16.78 -6.06
CA ASN A 304 -2.60 16.14 -4.95
C ASN A 304 -3.63 15.39 -4.08
N LEU A 305 -3.46 14.08 -3.91
CA LEU A 305 -4.33 13.26 -3.06
C LEU A 305 -4.25 13.62 -1.59
N SER A 306 -3.16 14.21 -1.11
CA SER A 306 -3.01 14.66 0.28
C SER A 306 -4.03 15.75 0.67
N SER A 307 -4.67 16.41 -0.29
CA SER A 307 -5.79 17.32 -0.04
C SER A 307 -7.11 16.60 0.32
N ILE A 308 -7.24 15.33 -0.05
CA ILE A 308 -8.45 14.51 0.11
C ILE A 308 -8.26 13.46 1.21
N ILE A 309 -7.08 12.86 1.25
CA ILE A 309 -6.76 11.80 2.20
C ILE A 309 -5.52 12.20 3.00
N SER A 310 -5.61 12.14 4.31
CA SER A 310 -4.52 12.54 5.18
C SER A 310 -4.43 11.68 6.44
N TYR A 311 -3.26 11.65 7.02
CA TYR A 311 -3.03 11.08 8.35
C TYR A 311 -2.35 12.12 9.25
N THR A 312 -2.94 12.36 10.41
CA THR A 312 -2.45 13.33 11.39
C THR A 312 -1.99 12.64 12.67
N THR A 313 -0.74 12.87 13.08
CA THR A 313 -0.18 12.32 14.33
C THR A 313 -0.40 13.23 15.52
N GLY A 314 -0.73 14.49 15.28
CA GLY A 314 -0.84 15.55 16.28
C GLY A 314 0.55 16.03 16.75
N ALA A 315 0.63 17.29 17.09
CA ALA A 315 1.83 17.91 17.67
C ALA A 315 2.05 17.46 19.12
#